data_5c5ffd3aefc121fe912d4092b859a16b
#
_entry.id   5c5ffd3aefc121fe912d4092b859a16b
#
_cell.length_a   1.000
_cell.length_b   1.000
_cell.length_c   1.000
_cell.angle_alpha   90.00
_cell.angle_beta   90.00
_cell.angle_gamma   90.00
#
_symmetry.space_group_name_H-M   'P 1'
#
loop_
_entity.id
_entity.type
_entity.pdbx_description
1 polymer ?
#
loop_
_entity_poly.entity_id
_entity_poly.type
_entity_poly.pdbx_seq_one_letter_code
_entity_poly.pdbx_strand_id
1 'polypeptide(L)'
;MIRIYSYKPESADSTTKAIAFVILGGAGALILLSEILAAYKPILQTAGFILALFGVLFCSRFLLSGYTYVIESAADGTPPDLVITEQKGKVTRTVCRVSIAGGKLRRDEKSKKPDGTVYDYTPSPFAPDKWIFKVPERDGEGYVRFTPDEKMISLMREIGCEVEE
;
A
#
# COMPACT_ATOMS: atom_id res chain seq x y z
N MET A 1 -18.28 -17.38 -4.87
CA MET A 1 -18.08 -16.00 -4.41
C MET A 1 -18.51 -15.05 -5.50
N ILE A 2 -19.32 -14.07 -5.19
CA ILE A 2 -19.84 -13.09 -6.13
C ILE A 2 -19.13 -11.77 -5.85
N ARG A 3 -18.47 -11.21 -6.87
CA ARG A 3 -17.83 -9.91 -6.79
C ARG A 3 -18.91 -8.82 -6.88
N ILE A 4 -19.04 -8.02 -5.83
CA ILE A 4 -19.97 -6.89 -5.76
C ILE A 4 -19.35 -5.66 -6.41
N TYR A 5 -18.10 -5.36 -6.04
CA TYR A 5 -17.39 -4.19 -6.51
C TYR A 5 -15.89 -4.44 -6.59
N SER A 6 -15.23 -3.77 -7.52
CA SER A 6 -13.77 -3.84 -7.66
C SER A 6 -13.24 -2.48 -8.04
N TYR A 7 -12.25 -2.01 -7.29
CA TYR A 7 -11.55 -0.76 -7.53
C TYR A 7 -10.05 -1.00 -7.60
N LYS A 8 -9.43 -0.45 -8.62
CA LYS A 8 -7.97 -0.46 -8.77
C LYS A 8 -7.50 0.99 -8.71
N PRO A 9 -6.84 1.40 -7.61
CA PRO A 9 -6.28 2.75 -7.51
C PRO A 9 -5.22 2.95 -8.59
N GLU A 10 -5.01 4.20 -8.97
CA GLU A 10 -3.95 4.53 -9.90
C GLU A 10 -2.59 4.06 -9.36
N SER A 11 -1.74 3.60 -10.27
CA SER A 11 -0.36 3.25 -9.95
C SER A 11 0.38 4.47 -9.38
N ALA A 12 1.54 4.22 -8.77
CA ALA A 12 2.37 5.26 -8.14
C ALA A 12 2.34 6.60 -8.86
N ASP A 13 2.04 7.65 -8.10
CA ASP A 13 1.97 9.04 -8.56
C ASP A 13 3.32 9.55 -9.09
N SER A 14 3.32 10.70 -9.76
CA SER A 14 4.52 11.31 -10.33
C SER A 14 5.60 11.57 -9.28
N THR A 15 5.21 11.91 -8.05
CA THR A 15 6.12 12.15 -6.92
C THR A 15 6.86 10.87 -6.54
N THR A 16 6.16 9.74 -6.44
CA THR A 16 6.79 8.44 -6.15
C THR A 16 7.78 8.04 -7.24
N LYS A 17 7.44 8.25 -8.50
CA LYS A 17 8.35 7.99 -9.64
C LYS A 17 9.58 8.89 -9.58
N ALA A 18 9.41 10.18 -9.34
CA ALA A 18 10.52 11.14 -9.21
C ALA A 18 11.47 10.75 -8.08
N ILE A 19 10.96 10.38 -6.91
CA ILE A 19 11.77 9.93 -5.78
C ILE A 19 12.57 8.67 -6.13
N ALA A 20 11.94 7.69 -6.80
CA ALA A 20 12.65 6.51 -7.26
C ALA A 20 13.83 6.86 -8.19
N PHE A 21 13.61 7.79 -9.14
CA PHE A 21 14.67 8.28 -10.02
C PHE A 21 15.78 8.99 -9.27
N VAL A 22 15.45 9.83 -8.28
CA VAL A 22 16.45 10.54 -7.45
C VAL A 22 17.28 9.56 -6.64
N ILE A 23 16.66 8.54 -6.03
CA ILE A 23 17.38 7.53 -5.23
C ILE A 23 18.33 6.72 -6.12
N LEU A 24 17.85 6.18 -7.23
CA LEU A 24 18.64 5.34 -8.13
C LEU A 24 19.70 6.15 -8.87
N GLY A 25 19.36 7.36 -9.33
CA GLY A 25 20.29 8.29 -9.97
C GLY A 25 21.39 8.75 -9.00
N GLY A 26 21.03 9.06 -7.75
CA GLY A 26 21.99 9.39 -6.68
C GLY A 26 22.93 8.23 -6.36
N ALA A 27 22.43 7.00 -6.31
CA ALA A 27 23.23 5.81 -6.14
C ALA A 27 24.27 5.64 -7.26
N GLY A 28 23.82 5.78 -8.52
CA GLY A 28 24.71 5.75 -9.69
C GLY A 28 25.76 6.85 -9.67
N ALA A 29 25.35 8.07 -9.32
CA ALA A 29 26.28 9.21 -9.20
C ALA A 29 27.36 8.99 -8.12
N LEU A 30 26.99 8.44 -6.95
CA LEU A 30 27.97 8.11 -5.90
C LEU A 30 29.00 7.06 -6.36
N ILE A 31 28.54 6.02 -7.07
CA ILE A 31 29.43 4.99 -7.62
C ILE A 31 30.37 5.58 -8.66
N LEU A 32 29.87 6.41 -9.58
CA LEU A 32 30.72 7.07 -10.59
C LEU A 32 31.71 8.05 -9.94
N LEU A 33 31.27 8.82 -8.94
CA LEU A 33 32.13 9.76 -8.23
C LEU A 33 33.26 9.04 -7.47
N SER A 34 33.01 7.80 -7.04
CA SER A 34 34.02 6.98 -6.35
C SER A 34 35.24 6.67 -7.23
N GLU A 35 35.07 6.62 -8.56
CA GLU A 35 36.19 6.41 -9.48
C GLU A 35 37.04 7.65 -9.65
N ILE A 36 36.48 8.84 -9.42
CA ILE A 36 37.19 10.13 -9.51
C ILE A 36 37.90 10.43 -8.18
N LEU A 37 37.25 10.14 -7.06
CA LEU A 37 37.75 10.44 -5.72
C LEU A 37 38.36 9.19 -5.06
N ALA A 38 39.52 8.75 -5.55
CA ALA A 38 40.18 7.52 -5.13
C ALA A 38 40.39 7.39 -3.60
N ALA A 39 40.67 8.52 -2.90
CA ALA A 39 40.84 8.54 -1.44
C ALA A 39 39.55 8.15 -0.66
N TYR A 40 38.40 8.40 -1.23
CA TYR A 40 37.08 8.10 -0.62
C TYR A 40 36.34 6.94 -1.29
N LYS A 41 37.01 6.24 -2.22
CA LYS A 41 36.41 5.17 -3.02
C LYS A 41 35.58 4.15 -2.22
N PRO A 42 36.10 3.51 -1.15
CA PRO A 42 35.35 2.49 -0.43
C PRO A 42 34.08 3.07 0.25
N ILE A 43 34.17 4.29 0.76
CA ILE A 43 33.03 4.93 1.44
C ILE A 43 31.92 5.27 0.43
N LEU A 44 32.29 5.88 -0.71
CA LEU A 44 31.35 6.28 -1.75
C LEU A 44 30.69 5.07 -2.41
N GLN A 45 31.44 4.01 -2.68
CA GLN A 45 30.89 2.77 -3.23
C GLN A 45 29.91 2.11 -2.25
N THR A 46 30.30 1.98 -0.97
CA THR A 46 29.41 1.40 0.04
C THR A 46 28.11 2.21 0.17
N ALA A 47 28.20 3.53 0.25
CA ALA A 47 27.02 4.41 0.31
C ALA A 47 26.15 4.27 -0.95
N GLY A 48 26.76 4.22 -2.14
CA GLY A 48 26.08 4.02 -3.41
C GLY A 48 25.34 2.68 -3.47
N PHE A 49 25.96 1.58 -3.03
CA PHE A 49 25.31 0.26 -2.99
C PHE A 49 24.15 0.21 -1.99
N ILE A 50 24.32 0.79 -0.80
CA ILE A 50 23.23 0.87 0.19
C ILE A 50 22.06 1.66 -0.40
N LEU A 51 22.32 2.82 -1.01
CA LEU A 51 21.29 3.65 -1.61
C LEU A 51 20.60 2.93 -2.78
N ALA A 52 21.36 2.19 -3.61
CA ALA A 52 20.82 1.36 -4.69
C ALA A 52 19.89 0.27 -4.16
N LEU A 53 20.27 -0.41 -3.07
CA LEU A 53 19.44 -1.43 -2.43
C LEU A 53 18.10 -0.84 -1.96
N PHE A 54 18.13 0.31 -1.27
CA PHE A 54 16.91 1.02 -0.88
C PHE A 54 16.08 1.42 -2.09
N GLY A 55 16.70 1.90 -3.16
CA GLY A 55 16.02 2.24 -4.42
C GLY A 55 15.32 1.06 -5.04
N VAL A 56 15.96 -0.11 -5.10
CA VAL A 56 15.36 -1.34 -5.63
C VAL A 56 14.19 -1.79 -4.77
N LEU A 57 14.32 -1.78 -3.44
CA LEU A 57 13.23 -2.13 -2.52
C LEU A 57 12.05 -1.16 -2.67
N PHE A 58 12.32 0.14 -2.77
CA PHE A 58 11.30 1.16 -3.00
C PHE A 58 10.57 0.95 -4.34
N CYS A 59 11.29 0.73 -5.43
CA CYS A 59 10.72 0.44 -6.73
C CYS A 59 9.89 -0.84 -6.72
N SER A 60 10.40 -1.91 -6.11
CA SER A 60 9.67 -3.17 -5.99
C SER A 60 8.35 -3.02 -5.25
N ARG A 61 8.33 -2.19 -4.19
CA ARG A 61 7.14 -1.98 -3.36
C ARG A 61 6.11 -1.06 -4.01
N PHE A 62 6.53 0.03 -4.65
CA PHE A 62 5.62 1.08 -5.09
C PHE A 62 5.48 1.23 -6.61
N LEU A 63 6.46 0.80 -7.41
CA LEU A 63 6.39 0.91 -8.86
C LEU A 63 6.00 -0.43 -9.53
N LEU A 64 6.43 -1.55 -8.96
CA LEU A 64 6.20 -2.86 -9.56
C LEU A 64 5.02 -3.62 -8.94
N SER A 65 4.49 -3.16 -7.80
CA SER A 65 3.31 -3.72 -7.16
C SER A 65 2.09 -2.86 -7.45
N GLY A 66 0.99 -3.49 -7.84
CA GLY A 66 -0.33 -2.86 -7.94
C GLY A 66 -1.29 -3.53 -6.98
N TYR A 67 -2.23 -2.76 -6.42
CA TYR A 67 -3.29 -3.29 -5.56
C TYR A 67 -4.63 -3.19 -6.26
N THR A 68 -5.50 -4.14 -5.98
CA THR A 68 -6.91 -4.10 -6.36
C THR A 68 -7.73 -4.42 -5.13
N TYR A 69 -8.68 -3.56 -4.81
CA TYR A 69 -9.60 -3.70 -3.68
C TYR A 69 -10.91 -4.24 -4.21
N VAL A 70 -11.43 -5.28 -3.59
CA VAL A 70 -12.62 -5.97 -4.04
C VAL A 70 -13.55 -6.19 -2.86
N ILE A 71 -14.84 -5.93 -3.06
CA ILE A 71 -15.90 -6.35 -2.13
C ILE A 71 -16.50 -7.62 -2.70
N GLU A 72 -16.38 -8.72 -1.97
CA GLU A 72 -16.90 -10.04 -2.37
C GLU A 72 -17.94 -10.53 -1.37
N SER A 73 -19.03 -11.12 -1.86
CA SER A 73 -20.03 -11.82 -1.06
C SER A 73 -19.92 -13.32 -1.32
N ALA A 74 -20.08 -14.10 -0.27
CA ALA A 74 -20.30 -15.52 -0.44
C ALA A 74 -21.77 -15.79 -0.81
N ALA A 75 -22.01 -16.90 -1.50
CA ALA A 75 -23.36 -17.29 -1.93
C ALA A 75 -24.26 -17.79 -0.77
N ASP A 76 -23.69 -17.97 0.41
CA ASP A 76 -24.32 -18.52 1.62
C ASP A 76 -24.98 -17.48 2.53
N GLY A 77 -25.01 -16.20 2.11
CA GLY A 77 -25.58 -15.11 2.91
C GLY A 77 -24.67 -14.57 4.01
N THR A 78 -23.41 -14.99 4.06
CA THR A 78 -22.41 -14.36 4.95
C THR A 78 -22.15 -12.90 4.56
N PRO A 79 -21.86 -12.04 5.55
CA PRO A 79 -21.50 -10.64 5.25
C PRO A 79 -20.35 -10.54 4.24
N PRO A 80 -20.40 -9.54 3.35
CA PRO A 80 -19.34 -9.31 2.38
C PRO A 80 -17.97 -9.06 3.01
N ASP A 81 -16.93 -9.54 2.32
CA ASP A 81 -15.53 -9.37 2.70
C ASP A 81 -14.87 -8.27 1.87
N LEU A 82 -13.96 -7.53 2.51
CA LEU A 82 -12.94 -6.75 1.83
C LEU A 82 -11.78 -7.67 1.46
N VAL A 83 -11.51 -7.81 0.19
CA VAL A 83 -10.42 -8.61 -0.36
C VAL A 83 -9.44 -7.69 -1.07
N ILE A 84 -8.18 -7.71 -0.64
CA ILE A 84 -7.12 -6.96 -1.29
C ILE A 84 -6.21 -7.94 -2.01
N THR A 85 -6.03 -7.70 -3.30
CA THR A 85 -5.11 -8.47 -4.13
C THR A 85 -3.93 -7.62 -4.54
N GLU A 86 -2.74 -8.19 -4.45
CA GLU A 86 -1.50 -7.61 -4.95
C GLU A 86 -1.14 -8.24 -6.29
N GLN A 87 -0.85 -7.41 -7.27
CA GLN A 87 -0.33 -7.81 -8.56
C GLN A 87 1.14 -7.41 -8.68
N LYS A 88 2.04 -8.38 -8.88
CA LYS A 88 3.45 -8.16 -9.21
C LYS A 88 3.74 -8.79 -10.58
N GLY A 89 3.89 -7.95 -11.59
CA GLY A 89 4.04 -8.41 -12.97
C GLY A 89 2.83 -9.23 -13.40
N LYS A 90 3.03 -10.52 -13.72
CA LYS A 90 1.96 -11.44 -14.13
C LYS A 90 1.32 -12.22 -12.98
N VAL A 91 1.85 -12.11 -11.78
CA VAL A 91 1.37 -12.85 -10.60
C VAL A 91 0.42 -12.00 -9.80
N THR A 92 -0.77 -12.53 -9.52
CA THR A 92 -1.77 -11.93 -8.64
C THR A 92 -1.96 -12.83 -7.43
N ARG A 93 -1.94 -12.26 -6.23
CA ARG A 93 -2.19 -12.98 -4.98
C ARG A 93 -3.09 -12.18 -4.05
N THR A 94 -3.94 -12.87 -3.32
CA THR A 94 -4.71 -12.26 -2.23
C THR A 94 -3.78 -12.03 -1.04
N VAL A 95 -3.69 -10.78 -0.59
CA VAL A 95 -2.82 -10.38 0.54
C VAL A 95 -3.60 -10.03 1.80
N CYS A 96 -4.90 -9.74 1.64
CA CYS A 96 -5.80 -9.48 2.77
C CYS A 96 -7.21 -9.95 2.42
N ARG A 97 -7.90 -10.54 3.39
CA ARG A 97 -9.34 -10.87 3.34
C ARG A 97 -9.91 -10.70 4.73
N VAL A 98 -10.83 -9.76 4.90
CA VAL A 98 -11.44 -9.43 6.20
C VAL A 98 -12.91 -9.08 6.01
N SER A 99 -13.74 -9.43 6.97
CA SER A 99 -15.16 -9.07 6.95
C SER A 99 -15.35 -7.56 7.10
N ILE A 100 -16.29 -7.00 6.33
CA ILE A 100 -16.62 -5.57 6.38
C ILE A 100 -17.56 -5.27 7.55
N ALA A 101 -18.52 -6.15 7.80
CA ALA A 101 -19.54 -5.93 8.81
C ALA A 101 -18.95 -5.87 10.23
N GLY A 102 -19.26 -4.80 10.96
CA GLY A 102 -18.73 -4.53 12.31
C GLY A 102 -17.31 -3.98 12.34
N GLY A 103 -16.71 -3.74 11.19
CA GLY A 103 -15.44 -3.00 11.10
C GLY A 103 -15.64 -1.50 11.18
N LYS A 104 -14.56 -0.76 11.42
CA LYS A 104 -14.54 0.70 11.48
C LYS A 104 -13.59 1.25 10.43
N LEU A 105 -14.10 2.13 9.56
CA LEU A 105 -13.34 2.82 8.53
C LEU A 105 -13.20 4.27 8.89
N ARG A 106 -11.99 4.78 8.95
CA ARG A 106 -11.71 6.19 9.20
C ARG A 106 -10.64 6.74 8.27
N ARG A 107 -10.62 8.05 8.10
CA ARG A 107 -9.53 8.71 7.37
C ARG A 107 -8.21 8.60 8.14
N ASP A 108 -7.10 8.36 7.43
CA ASP A 108 -5.76 8.26 8.05
C ASP A 108 -5.22 9.65 8.38
N GLU A 109 -5.56 10.14 9.57
CA GLU A 109 -5.04 11.39 10.10
C GLU A 109 -3.71 11.16 10.83
N LYS A 110 -2.72 12.00 10.56
CA LYS A 110 -1.40 11.95 11.23
C LYS A 110 -1.48 12.09 12.76
N SER A 111 -2.55 12.70 13.26
CA SER A 111 -2.79 12.94 14.69
C SER A 111 -3.27 11.70 15.44
N LYS A 112 -3.94 10.77 14.77
CA LYS A 112 -4.55 9.58 15.38
C LYS A 112 -3.83 8.31 14.91
N LYS A 113 -2.65 8.04 15.43
CA LYS A 113 -1.96 6.78 15.14
C LYS A 113 -2.79 5.58 15.64
N PRO A 114 -2.96 4.54 14.82
CA PRO A 114 -3.60 3.31 15.28
C PRO A 114 -2.74 2.61 16.33
N ASP A 115 -3.41 2.07 17.36
CA ASP A 115 -2.78 1.31 18.43
C ASP A 115 -2.79 -0.17 18.03
N GLY A 116 -1.77 -0.59 17.27
CA GLY A 116 -1.64 -1.95 16.79
C GLY A 116 -0.90 -2.08 15.45
N THR A 117 -0.89 -3.29 14.91
CA THR A 117 -0.23 -3.60 13.65
C THR A 117 -1.02 -3.01 12.47
N VAL A 118 -0.35 -2.22 11.65
CA VAL A 118 -0.93 -1.64 10.43
C VAL A 118 -0.37 -2.34 9.20
N TYR A 119 -1.24 -2.96 8.44
CA TYR A 119 -0.93 -3.55 7.14
C TYR A 119 -1.20 -2.51 6.05
N ASP A 120 -0.14 -2.04 5.40
CA ASP A 120 -0.22 -0.96 4.41
C ASP A 120 -0.30 -1.53 2.98
N TYR A 121 -1.43 -1.31 2.32
CA TYR A 121 -1.71 -1.71 0.93
C TYR A 121 -1.98 -0.50 0.03
N THR A 122 -1.43 0.66 0.37
CA THR A 122 -1.53 1.84 -0.48
C THR A 122 -0.62 1.74 -1.71
N PRO A 123 -1.05 2.27 -2.87
CA PRO A 123 -0.24 2.25 -4.09
C PRO A 123 0.96 3.18 -4.04
N SER A 124 0.92 4.18 -3.16
CA SER A 124 1.97 5.20 -2.98
C SER A 124 2.12 5.59 -1.51
N PRO A 125 3.35 5.85 -1.03
CA PRO A 125 3.55 6.41 0.31
C PRO A 125 2.99 7.84 0.43
N PHE A 126 2.76 8.52 -0.70
CA PHE A 126 2.25 9.90 -0.78
C PHE A 126 0.79 9.96 -1.26
N ALA A 127 0.10 8.84 -1.37
CA ALA A 127 -1.32 8.83 -1.74
C ALA A 127 -2.11 9.78 -0.84
N PRO A 128 -2.94 10.69 -1.41
CA PRO A 128 -3.62 11.74 -0.63
C PRO A 128 -4.71 11.15 0.27
N ASP A 129 -5.58 10.34 -0.25
CA ASP A 129 -6.79 9.89 0.45
C ASP A 129 -6.61 8.48 1.04
N LYS A 130 -5.79 8.39 2.10
CA LYS A 130 -5.59 7.14 2.83
C LYS A 130 -6.68 6.95 3.87
N TRP A 131 -7.16 5.73 3.95
CA TRP A 131 -8.12 5.29 4.95
C TRP A 131 -7.55 4.12 5.74
N ILE A 132 -7.98 4.04 6.99
CA ILE A 132 -7.64 2.94 7.89
C ILE A 132 -8.92 2.21 8.24
N PHE A 133 -8.94 0.94 7.94
CA PHE A 133 -9.99 0.02 8.33
C PHE A 133 -9.53 -0.78 9.56
N LYS A 134 -10.24 -0.61 10.68
CA LYS A 134 -10.05 -1.46 11.85
C LYS A 134 -10.78 -2.77 11.61
N VAL A 135 -10.03 -3.85 11.61
CA VAL A 135 -10.57 -5.20 11.40
C VAL A 135 -11.51 -5.55 12.56
N PRO A 136 -12.68 -6.18 12.32
CA PRO A 136 -13.55 -6.67 13.37
C PRO A 136 -12.81 -7.65 14.30
N GLU A 137 -13.10 -7.61 15.59
CA GLU A 137 -12.43 -8.47 16.60
C GLU A 137 -12.48 -9.96 16.27
N ARG A 138 -13.56 -10.41 15.62
CA ARG A 138 -13.72 -11.82 15.19
C ARG A 138 -12.66 -12.28 14.17
N ASP A 139 -12.10 -11.35 13.39
CA ASP A 139 -11.13 -11.62 12.33
C ASP A 139 -9.67 -11.34 12.78
N GLY A 140 -9.50 -10.97 14.07
CA GLY A 140 -8.21 -10.64 14.68
C GLY A 140 -8.03 -9.16 14.96
N GLU A 141 -6.92 -8.82 15.59
CA GLU A 141 -6.56 -7.43 15.88
C GLU A 141 -5.63 -6.89 14.77
N GLY A 142 -6.00 -5.77 14.19
CA GLY A 142 -5.16 -5.13 13.18
C GLY A 142 -5.87 -4.00 12.45
N TYR A 143 -5.06 -3.32 11.68
CA TYR A 143 -5.52 -2.20 10.86
C TYR A 143 -5.06 -2.41 9.42
N VAL A 144 -5.96 -2.16 8.49
CA VAL A 144 -5.69 -2.22 7.04
C VAL A 144 -5.70 -0.80 6.50
N ARG A 145 -4.56 -0.34 5.98
CA ARG A 145 -4.44 0.96 5.33
C ARG A 145 -4.53 0.79 3.82
N PHE A 146 -5.42 1.54 3.16
CA PHE A 146 -5.65 1.49 1.73
C PHE A 146 -6.25 2.80 1.21
N THR A 147 -6.51 2.91 -0.10
CA THR A 147 -7.06 4.10 -0.74
C THR A 147 -8.34 3.74 -1.50
N PRO A 148 -9.50 3.63 -0.81
CA PRO A 148 -10.78 3.36 -1.47
C PRO A 148 -11.24 4.58 -2.27
N ASP A 149 -12.10 4.36 -3.25
CA ASP A 149 -12.89 5.42 -3.88
C ASP A 149 -14.20 5.66 -3.10
N GLU A 150 -14.87 6.76 -3.41
CA GLU A 150 -16.13 7.16 -2.74
C GLU A 150 -17.22 6.09 -2.85
N LYS A 151 -17.28 5.38 -3.99
CA LYS A 151 -18.25 4.32 -4.21
C LYS A 151 -18.00 3.11 -3.30
N MET A 152 -16.72 2.75 -3.10
CA MET A 152 -16.36 1.67 -2.17
C MET A 152 -16.70 2.04 -0.73
N ILE A 153 -16.44 3.30 -0.31
CA ILE A 153 -16.79 3.79 1.02
C ILE A 153 -18.31 3.71 1.25
N SER A 154 -19.10 4.16 0.27
CA SER A 154 -20.57 4.10 0.34
C SER A 154 -21.06 2.66 0.48
N LEU A 155 -20.54 1.73 -0.32
CA LEU A 155 -20.89 0.30 -0.23
C LEU A 155 -20.48 -0.32 1.10
N MET A 156 -19.30 0.02 1.64
CA MET A 156 -18.88 -0.47 2.95
C MET A 156 -19.81 0.01 4.06
N ARG A 157 -20.30 1.27 3.98
CA ARG A 157 -21.29 1.83 4.91
C ARG A 157 -22.62 1.06 4.82
N GLU A 158 -23.11 0.76 3.62
CA GLU A 158 -24.34 -0.02 3.39
C GLU A 158 -24.24 -1.45 3.96
N ILE A 159 -23.06 -2.05 3.93
CA ILE A 159 -22.79 -3.41 4.45
C ILE A 159 -22.72 -3.43 5.99
N GLY A 160 -22.67 -2.27 6.65
CA GLY A 160 -22.63 -2.18 8.11
C GLY A 160 -21.23 -1.89 8.68
N CYS A 161 -20.35 -1.29 7.88
CA CYS A 161 -19.12 -0.68 8.37
C CYS A 161 -19.41 0.69 8.99
N GLU A 162 -18.86 0.94 10.18
CA GLU A 162 -18.90 2.27 10.80
C GLU A 162 -17.86 3.17 10.11
N VAL A 163 -18.34 4.23 9.44
CA VAL A 163 -17.48 5.17 8.70
C VAL A 163 -17.38 6.49 9.46
N GLU A 164 -16.18 6.81 9.94
CA GLU A 164 -15.85 8.10 10.59
C GLU A 164 -15.19 9.01 9.54
N GLU A 165 -15.77 10.17 9.28
CA GLU A 165 -15.25 11.22 8.39
C GLU A 165 -14.48 12.30 9.17
#